data_d95bf33e7d020027733c619f84a19bfa
#
_entry.id   d95bf33e7d020027733c619f84a19bfa
#
_cell.length_a   1.000
_cell.length_b   1.000
_cell.length_c   1.000
_cell.angle_alpha   90.00
_cell.angle_beta   90.00
_cell.angle_gamma   90.00
#
_symmetry.space_group_name_H-M   'P 1'
#
loop_
_entity.id
_entity.type
_entity.pdbx_description
1 polymer ?
#
loop_
_entity_poly.entity_id
_entity_poly.type
_entity_poly.pdbx_seq_one_letter_code
_entity_poly.pdbx_strand_id
1 'polypeptide(L)'
;MLLSLFITGLLATAQTPLENPAIPVAPAPMAPAPRSATPLAEEKKEEEAQKFFLMKILEGRSGGEFLDKSGITIKGYADMNYTASTASGINLPMAMNYKANQFLLEQNSIIIEKAVDTKAKEMSWGFTVMGILPGSDYQFTMQTNLMDSQLTDNNGQPNTYGVDAPQFFIETYNPNFAKGLDTKVGRFYTILFNESIDPTQNKLVSRALTFMNNPFTHTGVLTATKLDDRWTMYNGLTCGADVFFGPSGKASYLGGLKWESEDAGTNFSFYTQLTDPSFNSSQGTADTFDVFEILFNHKINDKWSFTSDTMYSFINNYNSAVAKIPLVSNIVNGNQPPKNYQGWANWYGFVNYLTYNVTDKLSTTSRVEFFTDTEGVRTGYTGLYTTLTQGATYKMYDEQLWVRPEFRYDNNSISKAYNNDGTPSNGLFTFAIDVILRY
;
A
#
# COMPACT_ATOMS: atom_id res chain seq x y z
N MET A 1 11.18 29.52 1.02
CA MET A 1 11.52 30.45 -0.07
C MET A 1 11.92 29.73 -1.37
N LEU A 2 11.72 28.42 -1.49
CA LEU A 2 11.98 27.62 -2.71
C LEU A 2 10.69 27.03 -3.35
N LEU A 3 9.54 27.22 -2.70
CA LEU A 3 8.24 26.75 -3.22
C LEU A 3 7.53 27.80 -4.11
N SER A 4 8.04 29.01 -4.15
CA SER A 4 7.45 30.14 -4.92
C SER A 4 7.95 30.24 -6.37
N LEU A 5 8.94 29.47 -6.78
CA LEU A 5 9.56 29.57 -8.10
C LEU A 5 9.08 28.54 -9.13
N PHE A 6 8.26 27.57 -8.73
CA PHE A 6 7.73 26.55 -9.66
C PHE A 6 6.33 26.84 -10.20
N ILE A 7 5.63 27.86 -9.67
CA ILE A 7 4.24 28.17 -10.09
C ILE A 7 4.21 29.32 -11.13
N THR A 8 5.27 30.08 -11.31
CA THR A 8 5.30 31.22 -12.22
C THR A 8 5.81 30.94 -13.65
N GLY A 9 6.19 29.71 -13.96
CA GLY A 9 6.70 29.33 -15.28
C GLY A 9 5.68 28.79 -16.29
N LEU A 10 4.41 28.62 -15.93
CA LEU A 10 3.42 27.93 -16.78
C LEU A 10 2.26 28.83 -17.29
N LEU A 11 2.37 30.13 -17.19
CA LEU A 11 1.31 31.09 -17.62
C LEU A 11 1.78 32.14 -18.63
N ALA A 12 2.44 31.71 -19.69
CA ALA A 12 2.63 32.61 -20.84
C ALA A 12 2.80 31.80 -22.12
N THR A 13 1.71 31.47 -22.79
CA THR A 13 1.48 31.57 -24.25
C THR A 13 0.12 30.97 -24.59
N ALA A 14 -0.90 31.84 -24.55
CA ALA A 14 -2.15 31.57 -25.23
C ALA A 14 -2.12 32.35 -26.54
N GLN A 15 -2.13 31.66 -27.66
CA GLN A 15 -2.55 32.23 -28.95
C GLN A 15 -3.56 31.32 -29.65
N THR A 16 -4.57 31.98 -30.11
CA THR A 16 -5.85 31.70 -30.70
C THR A 16 -5.98 30.57 -31.75
N PRO A 17 -7.20 30.09 -32.02
CA PRO A 17 -7.46 28.79 -32.67
C PRO A 17 -7.63 28.91 -34.20
N LEU A 18 -7.26 27.82 -34.89
CA LEU A 18 -7.74 27.51 -36.25
C LEU A 18 -8.63 26.27 -36.18
N GLU A 19 -9.89 26.47 -36.57
CA GLU A 19 -10.89 25.45 -36.77
C GLU A 19 -10.51 24.47 -37.88
N ASN A 20 -10.69 23.19 -37.67
CA ASN A 20 -10.93 22.22 -38.75
C ASN A 20 -11.78 21.04 -38.25
N PRO A 21 -12.60 20.42 -39.14
CA PRO A 21 -13.84 19.76 -38.76
C PRO A 21 -13.65 18.30 -38.27
N ALA A 22 -14.57 17.90 -37.43
CA ALA A 22 -14.68 16.60 -36.76
C ALA A 22 -14.79 15.40 -37.73
N ILE A 23 -13.97 14.38 -37.46
CA ILE A 23 -14.20 12.99 -37.88
C ILE A 23 -14.51 12.20 -36.62
N PRO A 24 -15.63 11.46 -36.54
CA PRO A 24 -15.95 10.68 -35.35
C PRO A 24 -15.14 9.39 -35.35
N VAL A 25 -14.24 9.26 -34.38
CA VAL A 25 -13.52 8.01 -34.08
C VAL A 25 -14.24 7.33 -32.92
N ALA A 26 -14.66 6.09 -33.15
CA ALA A 26 -15.25 5.24 -32.11
C ALA A 26 -14.28 5.00 -30.95
N PRO A 27 -14.74 4.95 -29.69
CA PRO A 27 -13.87 4.72 -28.55
C PRO A 27 -13.36 3.28 -28.52
N ALA A 28 -12.03 3.12 -28.48
CA ALA A 28 -11.36 1.87 -28.21
C ALA A 28 -11.51 1.43 -26.74
N PRO A 29 -11.54 0.13 -26.41
CA PRO A 29 -11.73 -0.33 -25.05
C PRO A 29 -10.55 0.04 -24.16
N MET A 30 -10.83 0.63 -23.00
CA MET A 30 -9.86 1.09 -22.02
C MET A 30 -9.22 -0.07 -21.26
N ALA A 31 -7.87 -0.09 -21.21
CA ALA A 31 -7.13 -0.94 -20.29
C ALA A 31 -7.28 -0.42 -18.84
N PRO A 32 -7.34 -1.30 -17.82
CA PRO A 32 -7.55 -0.88 -16.45
C PRO A 32 -6.35 -0.05 -15.93
N ALA A 33 -6.67 1.10 -15.34
CA ALA A 33 -5.70 1.92 -14.62
C ALA A 33 -5.17 1.18 -13.37
N PRO A 34 -3.96 1.48 -12.90
CA PRO A 34 -3.43 0.89 -11.68
C PRO A 34 -4.32 1.26 -10.49
N ARG A 35 -4.77 0.25 -9.79
CA ARG A 35 -5.57 0.41 -8.58
C ARG A 35 -4.66 0.87 -7.45
N SER A 36 -4.77 2.14 -7.07
CA SER A 36 -4.34 2.59 -5.74
C SER A 36 -5.15 1.85 -4.67
N ALA A 37 -4.66 1.87 -3.43
CA ALA A 37 -5.31 1.29 -2.26
C ALA A 37 -6.84 1.22 -2.44
N THR A 38 -7.41 0.04 -2.39
CA THR A 38 -8.75 -0.36 -2.84
C THR A 38 -9.76 0.77 -2.65
N PRO A 39 -10.22 1.47 -3.71
CA PRO A 39 -11.33 2.39 -3.56
C PRO A 39 -12.55 1.57 -3.12
N LEU A 40 -13.27 2.09 -2.13
CA LEU A 40 -14.61 1.63 -1.86
C LEU A 40 -15.38 1.88 -3.16
N ALA A 41 -15.77 0.80 -3.86
CA ALA A 41 -16.51 0.80 -5.12
C ALA A 41 -15.81 1.32 -6.39
N GLU A 42 -15.04 0.47 -7.06
CA GLU A 42 -14.77 0.62 -8.50
C GLU A 42 -15.82 -0.11 -9.32
N GLU A 43 -16.31 0.55 -10.39
CA GLU A 43 -17.15 -0.08 -11.42
C GLU A 43 -16.39 -1.23 -12.07
N LYS A 44 -16.69 -2.49 -11.69
CA LYS A 44 -16.35 -3.64 -12.51
C LYS A 44 -17.17 -3.56 -13.80
N LYS A 45 -16.51 -3.29 -14.94
CA LYS A 45 -17.08 -3.67 -16.24
C LYS A 45 -17.44 -5.15 -16.16
N GLU A 46 -18.63 -5.51 -16.68
CA GLU A 46 -18.98 -6.87 -17.02
C GLU A 46 -18.10 -7.38 -18.21
N GLU A 47 -16.83 -7.61 -17.93
CA GLU A 47 -16.09 -8.70 -18.57
C GLU A 47 -16.51 -9.94 -17.81
N GLU A 48 -16.82 -11.03 -18.49
CA GLU A 48 -16.96 -12.34 -17.86
C GLU A 48 -15.76 -12.52 -16.94
N ALA A 49 -16.01 -12.38 -15.64
CA ALA A 49 -14.92 -12.31 -14.65
C ALA A 49 -14.18 -13.63 -14.78
N GLN A 50 -12.94 -13.56 -15.25
CA GLN A 50 -12.12 -14.74 -15.43
C GLN A 50 -12.08 -15.48 -14.10
N LYS A 51 -12.77 -16.63 -14.03
CA LYS A 51 -12.86 -17.40 -12.79
C LYS A 51 -11.45 -17.76 -12.34
N PHE A 52 -11.13 -17.45 -11.10
CA PHE A 52 -9.87 -17.85 -10.46
C PHE A 52 -9.74 -19.37 -10.49
N PHE A 53 -8.51 -19.86 -10.47
CA PHE A 53 -8.22 -21.29 -10.58
C PHE A 53 -8.97 -22.14 -9.53
N LEU A 54 -9.02 -21.65 -8.28
CA LEU A 54 -9.77 -22.34 -7.21
C LEU A 54 -11.27 -22.43 -7.52
N MET A 55 -11.87 -21.37 -8.06
CA MET A 55 -13.27 -21.37 -8.48
C MET A 55 -13.52 -22.31 -9.65
N LYS A 56 -12.57 -22.39 -10.60
CA LYS A 56 -12.65 -23.36 -11.73
C LYS A 56 -12.62 -24.82 -11.25
N ILE A 57 -11.79 -25.16 -10.26
CA ILE A 57 -11.74 -26.53 -9.68
C ILE A 57 -13.07 -26.91 -9.02
N LEU A 58 -13.77 -25.94 -8.45
CA LEU A 58 -15.04 -26.17 -7.74
C LEU A 58 -16.25 -26.16 -8.69
N GLU A 59 -16.08 -25.71 -9.93
CA GLU A 59 -17.14 -25.63 -10.93
C GLU A 59 -17.79 -27.01 -11.18
N GLY A 60 -19.12 -27.03 -11.32
CA GLY A 60 -19.88 -28.29 -11.50
C GLY A 60 -19.97 -29.19 -10.25
N ARG A 61 -19.48 -28.74 -9.10
CA ARG A 61 -19.64 -29.43 -7.82
C ARG A 61 -20.66 -28.65 -6.96
N SER A 62 -21.33 -29.36 -6.05
CA SER A 62 -22.35 -28.73 -5.16
C SER A 62 -21.81 -27.54 -4.37
N GLY A 63 -20.53 -27.59 -3.95
CA GLY A 63 -19.87 -26.45 -3.29
C GLY A 63 -19.67 -25.25 -4.20
N GLY A 64 -19.27 -25.48 -5.46
CA GLY A 64 -19.10 -24.40 -6.46
C GLY A 64 -20.42 -23.73 -6.81
N GLU A 65 -21.50 -24.51 -6.99
CA GLU A 65 -22.83 -23.95 -7.22
C GLU A 65 -23.32 -23.08 -6.06
N PHE A 66 -23.00 -23.46 -4.82
CA PHE A 66 -23.32 -22.65 -3.64
C PHE A 66 -22.55 -21.34 -3.66
N LEU A 67 -21.24 -21.36 -3.96
CA LEU A 67 -20.40 -20.18 -4.03
C LEU A 67 -20.89 -19.21 -5.12
N ASP A 68 -21.16 -19.74 -6.32
CA ASP A 68 -21.69 -18.95 -7.45
C ASP A 68 -23.04 -18.29 -7.10
N LYS A 69 -23.98 -19.04 -6.50
CA LYS A 69 -25.29 -18.54 -6.09
C LYS A 69 -25.21 -17.48 -4.97
N SER A 70 -24.25 -17.63 -4.06
CA SER A 70 -24.07 -16.69 -2.95
C SER A 70 -23.20 -15.48 -3.32
N GLY A 71 -22.59 -15.47 -4.51
CA GLY A 71 -21.65 -14.43 -4.96
C GLY A 71 -20.33 -14.45 -4.18
N ILE A 72 -19.97 -15.60 -3.58
CA ILE A 72 -18.72 -15.76 -2.84
C ILE A 72 -17.62 -16.24 -3.79
N THR A 73 -16.48 -15.55 -3.76
CA THR A 73 -15.28 -15.89 -4.53
C THR A 73 -14.17 -16.34 -3.57
N ILE A 74 -13.49 -17.43 -3.93
CA ILE A 74 -12.26 -17.89 -3.27
C ILE A 74 -11.13 -17.73 -4.28
N LYS A 75 -10.10 -16.97 -3.89
CA LYS A 75 -8.92 -16.70 -4.69
C LYS A 75 -7.69 -16.61 -3.81
N GLY A 76 -6.53 -16.60 -4.42
CA GLY A 76 -5.30 -16.45 -3.67
C GLY A 76 -4.10 -16.18 -4.57
N TYR A 77 -2.95 -16.04 -3.93
CA TYR A 77 -1.67 -15.93 -4.62
C TYR A 77 -0.52 -16.42 -3.75
N ALA A 78 0.54 -16.86 -4.38
CA ALA A 78 1.82 -17.11 -3.75
C ALA A 78 2.86 -16.19 -4.39
N ASP A 79 3.55 -15.41 -3.57
CA ASP A 79 4.63 -14.50 -3.97
C ASP A 79 5.97 -15.02 -3.44
N MET A 80 6.85 -15.35 -4.37
CA MET A 80 8.20 -15.85 -4.10
C MET A 80 9.22 -14.88 -4.67
N ASN A 81 10.13 -14.40 -3.81
CA ASN A 81 11.11 -13.39 -4.15
C ASN A 81 12.55 -13.88 -3.95
N TYR A 82 13.46 -13.40 -4.79
CA TYR A 82 14.90 -13.41 -4.56
C TYR A 82 15.46 -12.00 -4.75
N THR A 83 16.18 -11.48 -3.74
CA THR A 83 16.82 -10.17 -3.81
C THR A 83 18.33 -10.32 -3.70
N ALA A 84 19.04 -10.21 -4.83
CA ALA A 84 20.49 -10.00 -4.84
C ALA A 84 20.80 -8.59 -4.35
N SER A 85 21.76 -8.44 -3.46
CA SER A 85 22.05 -7.17 -2.79
C SER A 85 23.53 -7.00 -2.50
N THR A 86 23.97 -5.76 -2.47
CA THR A 86 25.29 -5.38 -1.93
C THR A 86 25.32 -5.44 -0.41
N ALA A 87 24.18 -5.54 0.27
CA ALA A 87 24.13 -5.67 1.72
C ALA A 87 24.48 -7.08 2.18
N SER A 88 25.03 -7.17 3.41
CA SER A 88 25.23 -8.42 4.13
C SER A 88 23.99 -8.75 4.97
N GLY A 89 23.26 -9.78 4.59
CA GLY A 89 22.18 -10.38 5.39
C GLY A 89 20.82 -9.70 5.27
N ILE A 90 20.74 -8.37 5.35
CA ILE A 90 19.49 -7.62 5.39
C ILE A 90 19.57 -6.31 4.60
N ASN A 91 18.47 -5.96 3.93
CA ASN A 91 18.35 -4.80 3.04
C ASN A 91 17.76 -3.56 3.75
N LEU A 92 17.92 -3.43 5.06
CA LEU A 92 17.33 -2.30 5.75
C LEU A 92 17.78 -0.94 5.18
N PRO A 93 16.89 0.05 5.25
CA PRO A 93 15.54 0.08 5.87
C PRO A 93 14.40 -0.48 5.01
N MET A 94 14.68 -1.27 3.97
CA MET A 94 13.64 -1.92 3.19
C MET A 94 12.91 -2.97 4.03
N ALA A 95 11.58 -2.96 3.98
CA ALA A 95 10.69 -4.01 4.47
C ALA A 95 10.21 -4.89 3.30
N MET A 96 9.53 -5.98 3.63
CA MET A 96 9.11 -7.02 2.68
C MET A 96 10.32 -7.70 2.06
N ASN A 97 10.78 -7.54 0.89
CA ASN A 97 12.02 -8.15 0.38
C ASN A 97 13.29 -7.79 1.19
N TYR A 98 13.23 -7.97 2.51
CA TYR A 98 14.19 -7.44 3.48
C TYR A 98 15.48 -8.27 3.62
N LYS A 99 15.49 -9.57 3.23
CA LYS A 99 16.70 -10.40 3.31
C LYS A 99 17.54 -10.31 2.05
N ALA A 100 18.82 -10.02 2.24
CA ALA A 100 19.79 -9.97 1.15
C ALA A 100 20.22 -11.36 0.71
N ASN A 101 20.30 -11.59 -0.60
CA ASN A 101 20.88 -12.79 -1.23
C ASN A 101 20.20 -14.11 -0.80
N GLN A 102 18.88 -14.06 -0.56
CA GLN A 102 18.09 -15.22 -0.13
C GLN A 102 16.77 -15.28 -0.88
N PHE A 103 16.25 -16.51 -1.06
CA PHE A 103 14.89 -16.75 -1.49
C PHE A 103 13.93 -16.63 -0.31
N LEU A 104 12.80 -15.96 -0.52
CA LEU A 104 11.71 -15.83 0.43
C LEU A 104 10.39 -16.25 -0.24
N LEU A 105 9.52 -16.92 0.51
CA LEU A 105 8.09 -16.93 0.27
C LEU A 105 7.53 -15.71 1.02
N GLU A 106 7.35 -14.60 0.30
CA GLU A 106 6.92 -13.35 0.94
C GLU A 106 5.48 -13.46 1.43
N GLN A 107 4.59 -13.90 0.56
CA GLN A 107 3.19 -14.13 0.91
C GLN A 107 2.66 -15.39 0.22
N ASN A 108 1.89 -16.18 0.97
CA ASN A 108 1.02 -17.20 0.43
C ASN A 108 -0.37 -16.91 0.99
N SER A 109 -1.25 -16.32 0.18
CA SER A 109 -2.49 -15.70 0.66
C SER A 109 -3.71 -16.39 0.11
N ILE A 110 -4.72 -16.59 0.97
CA ILE A 110 -6.07 -17.00 0.58
C ILE A 110 -7.02 -15.87 0.92
N ILE A 111 -7.91 -15.57 -0.01
CA ILE A 111 -8.92 -14.52 0.09
C ILE A 111 -10.28 -15.16 -0.18
N ILE A 112 -11.20 -15.00 0.77
CA ILE A 112 -12.60 -15.36 0.63
C ILE A 112 -13.40 -14.08 0.71
N GLU A 113 -14.11 -13.75 -0.35
CA GLU A 113 -14.82 -12.48 -0.43
C GLU A 113 -16.21 -12.64 -1.07
N LYS A 114 -17.10 -11.78 -0.64
CA LYS A 114 -18.34 -11.43 -1.33
C LYS A 114 -18.34 -9.93 -1.52
N ALA A 115 -18.24 -9.45 -2.77
CA ALA A 115 -18.26 -8.04 -3.05
C ALA A 115 -19.66 -7.45 -2.81
N VAL A 116 -19.73 -6.19 -2.32
CA VAL A 116 -20.98 -5.43 -2.31
C VAL A 116 -21.37 -5.08 -3.74
N ASP A 117 -22.67 -5.06 -4.03
CA ASP A 117 -23.20 -4.55 -5.28
C ASP A 117 -23.47 -3.04 -5.16
N THR A 118 -22.57 -2.23 -5.70
CA THR A 118 -22.69 -0.77 -5.69
C THR A 118 -23.64 -0.22 -6.75
N LYS A 119 -24.20 -1.08 -7.60
CA LYS A 119 -25.26 -0.75 -8.58
C LYS A 119 -26.65 -1.14 -8.11
N ALA A 120 -26.73 -1.84 -6.97
CA ALA A 120 -27.99 -2.24 -6.38
C ALA A 120 -28.87 -1.02 -6.06
N LYS A 121 -30.17 -1.16 -6.30
CA LYS A 121 -31.16 -0.14 -5.93
C LYS A 121 -31.56 -0.23 -4.44
N GLU A 122 -31.20 -1.29 -3.78
CA GLU A 122 -31.44 -1.57 -2.36
C GLU A 122 -30.12 -1.78 -1.65
N MET A 123 -30.12 -1.86 -0.33
CA MET A 123 -28.92 -2.16 0.44
C MET A 123 -28.32 -3.49 0.03
N SER A 124 -27.02 -3.49 -0.26
CA SER A 124 -26.25 -4.70 -0.47
C SER A 124 -25.22 -4.90 0.65
N TRP A 125 -24.73 -6.12 0.80
CA TRP A 125 -23.72 -6.45 1.78
C TRP A 125 -22.70 -7.43 1.23
N GLY A 126 -21.51 -7.35 1.75
CA GLY A 126 -20.39 -8.20 1.42
C GLY A 126 -19.46 -8.42 2.61
N PHE A 127 -18.39 -9.14 2.38
CA PHE A 127 -17.32 -9.36 3.35
C PHE A 127 -16.03 -9.72 2.64
N THR A 128 -14.92 -9.51 3.32
CA THR A 128 -13.60 -10.01 2.91
C THR A 128 -12.92 -10.65 4.12
N VAL A 129 -12.35 -11.84 3.91
CA VAL A 129 -11.42 -12.50 4.83
C VAL A 129 -10.19 -12.88 4.05
N MET A 130 -9.03 -12.37 4.48
CA MET A 130 -7.74 -12.65 3.86
C MET A 130 -6.77 -13.17 4.90
N GLY A 131 -6.05 -14.23 4.56
CA GLY A 131 -4.98 -14.79 5.37
C GLY A 131 -3.68 -14.90 4.61
N ILE A 132 -2.55 -14.57 5.24
CA ILE A 132 -1.18 -14.94 4.83
C ILE A 132 -0.85 -16.25 5.54
N LEU A 133 -0.65 -17.37 4.80
CA LEU A 133 -0.65 -18.74 5.32
C LEU A 133 0.39 -19.66 4.62
N PRO A 134 1.67 -19.65 4.97
CA PRO A 134 2.48 -18.67 5.69
C PRO A 134 3.12 -17.63 4.75
N GLY A 135 3.84 -16.67 5.30
CA GLY A 135 4.66 -15.75 4.53
C GLY A 135 5.69 -15.02 5.41
N SER A 136 6.77 -14.52 4.84
CA SER A 136 7.75 -13.69 5.57
C SER A 136 7.19 -12.30 5.88
N ASP A 137 6.28 -11.82 5.04
CA ASP A 137 5.68 -10.47 5.16
C ASP A 137 4.73 -10.33 6.33
N TYR A 138 4.32 -11.45 6.98
CA TYR A 138 3.51 -11.39 8.20
C TYR A 138 4.12 -10.44 9.25
N GLN A 139 5.45 -10.33 9.29
CA GLN A 139 6.19 -9.48 10.21
C GLN A 139 5.88 -8.00 10.03
N PHE A 140 5.52 -7.60 8.81
CA PHE A 140 5.23 -6.21 8.44
C PHE A 140 3.74 -5.90 8.42
N THR A 141 2.89 -6.91 8.29
CA THR A 141 1.43 -6.71 8.18
C THR A 141 0.72 -6.81 9.52
N MET A 142 1.33 -7.51 10.49
CA MET A 142 0.74 -7.81 11.79
C MET A 142 0.39 -6.57 12.58
N GLN A 143 -0.81 -6.56 13.14
CA GLN A 143 -1.22 -5.54 14.09
C GLN A 143 -0.76 -5.87 15.51
N THR A 144 -0.41 -4.84 16.27
CA THR A 144 -0.19 -4.94 17.71
C THR A 144 -1.45 -5.50 18.40
N ASN A 145 -1.26 -6.41 19.33
CA ASN A 145 -2.30 -7.16 20.05
C ASN A 145 -3.07 -8.19 19.19
N LEU A 146 -2.58 -8.49 17.98
CA LEU A 146 -3.13 -9.56 17.15
C LEU A 146 -1.97 -10.37 16.55
N MET A 147 -1.83 -11.62 16.96
CA MET A 147 -0.82 -12.57 16.45
C MET A 147 0.66 -12.16 16.60
N ASP A 148 0.97 -11.03 17.22
CA ASP A 148 2.32 -10.46 17.38
C ASP A 148 3.25 -11.32 18.26
N SER A 149 2.71 -12.25 19.05
CA SER A 149 3.48 -13.21 19.84
C SER A 149 4.35 -14.16 19.01
N GLN A 150 4.05 -14.33 17.71
CA GLN A 150 4.82 -15.21 16.82
C GLN A 150 6.05 -14.52 16.18
N LEU A 151 6.29 -13.23 16.45
CA LEU A 151 7.45 -12.49 15.88
C LEU A 151 8.79 -13.06 16.29
N THR A 152 8.86 -13.66 17.48
CA THR A 152 10.07 -14.28 18.00
C THR A 152 9.81 -15.71 18.43
N ASP A 153 10.83 -16.55 18.35
CA ASP A 153 10.83 -17.89 18.91
C ASP A 153 11.00 -17.87 20.45
N ASN A 154 11.00 -19.03 21.07
CA ASN A 154 11.18 -19.18 22.52
C ASN A 154 12.56 -18.69 23.03
N ASN A 155 13.54 -18.51 22.13
CA ASN A 155 14.86 -17.99 22.44
C ASN A 155 14.98 -16.48 22.14
N GLY A 156 13.89 -15.83 21.75
CA GLY A 156 13.84 -14.42 21.38
C GLY A 156 14.44 -14.11 20.00
N GLN A 157 14.63 -15.13 19.14
CA GLN A 157 15.12 -14.93 17.78
C GLN A 157 13.94 -14.64 16.84
N PRO A 158 14.10 -13.72 15.86
CA PRO A 158 13.05 -13.42 14.89
C PRO A 158 12.65 -14.63 14.05
N ASN A 159 11.36 -14.92 13.98
CA ASN A 159 10.81 -15.92 13.07
C ASN A 159 10.71 -15.34 11.65
N THR A 160 11.31 -16.02 10.67
CA THR A 160 11.23 -15.58 9.27
C THR A 160 9.82 -15.74 8.68
N TYR A 161 9.13 -16.82 9.05
CA TYR A 161 7.81 -17.16 8.53
C TYR A 161 6.77 -17.23 9.64
N GLY A 162 5.58 -16.75 9.33
CA GLY A 162 4.43 -16.81 10.23
C GLY A 162 3.14 -16.61 9.47
N VAL A 163 2.08 -16.32 10.18
CA VAL A 163 0.74 -16.12 9.65
C VAL A 163 0.17 -14.78 10.09
N ASP A 164 -0.69 -14.18 9.26
CA ASP A 164 -1.48 -13.01 9.62
C ASP A 164 -2.85 -13.05 8.92
N ALA A 165 -3.80 -12.31 9.45
CA ALA A 165 -5.09 -12.03 8.81
C ALA A 165 -5.19 -10.53 8.53
N PRO A 166 -4.53 -10.01 7.45
CA PRO A 166 -4.44 -8.58 7.22
C PRO A 166 -5.77 -7.92 6.88
N GLN A 167 -6.76 -8.69 6.44
CA GLN A 167 -8.12 -8.18 6.23
C GLN A 167 -9.16 -9.17 6.71
N PHE A 168 -10.11 -8.69 7.52
CA PHE A 168 -11.37 -9.35 7.83
C PHE A 168 -12.39 -8.27 8.22
N PHE A 169 -13.33 -8.04 7.33
CA PHE A 169 -14.35 -7.00 7.52
C PHE A 169 -15.66 -7.39 6.85
N ILE A 170 -16.74 -6.82 7.35
CA ILE A 170 -18.05 -6.77 6.70
C ILE A 170 -18.16 -5.43 6.00
N GLU A 171 -18.79 -5.43 4.83
CA GLU A 171 -19.02 -4.25 4.00
C GLU A 171 -20.49 -4.15 3.65
N THR A 172 -21.05 -2.93 3.68
CA THR A 172 -22.42 -2.66 3.29
C THR A 172 -22.48 -1.44 2.38
N TYR A 173 -23.33 -1.50 1.37
CA TYR A 173 -23.59 -0.39 0.49
C TYR A 173 -25.05 0.05 0.60
N ASN A 174 -25.28 1.35 0.84
CA ASN A 174 -26.59 1.99 0.90
C ASN A 174 -26.74 3.02 -0.24
N PRO A 175 -27.52 2.72 -1.29
CA PRO A 175 -27.70 3.63 -2.43
C PRO A 175 -28.57 4.85 -2.10
N ASN A 176 -29.31 4.84 -0.99
CA ASN A 176 -30.26 5.88 -0.63
C ASN A 176 -29.65 7.02 0.21
N PHE A 177 -28.36 6.94 0.55
CA PHE A 177 -27.65 8.00 1.26
C PHE A 177 -26.71 8.73 0.29
N ALA A 178 -26.93 10.04 0.09
CA ALA A 178 -26.24 10.87 -0.92
C ALA A 178 -26.29 10.22 -2.32
N LYS A 179 -25.15 9.98 -2.97
CA LYS A 179 -25.03 9.21 -4.23
C LYS A 179 -24.57 7.77 -3.99
N GLY A 180 -24.57 7.32 -2.75
CA GLY A 180 -24.12 6.01 -2.27
C GLY A 180 -23.21 6.12 -1.06
N LEU A 181 -23.46 5.28 -0.08
CA LEU A 181 -22.65 5.15 1.13
C LEU A 181 -22.16 3.72 1.24
N ASP A 182 -20.87 3.56 1.18
CA ASP A 182 -20.18 2.33 1.51
C ASP A 182 -19.68 2.38 2.95
N THR A 183 -19.76 1.27 3.68
CA THR A 183 -19.33 1.18 5.08
C THR A 183 -18.62 -0.15 5.32
N LYS A 184 -17.35 -0.09 5.78
CA LYS A 184 -16.57 -1.24 6.22
C LYS A 184 -16.47 -1.27 7.74
N VAL A 185 -16.59 -2.47 8.32
CA VAL A 185 -16.44 -2.71 9.76
C VAL A 185 -15.54 -3.94 9.97
N GLY A 186 -14.41 -3.77 10.61
CA GLY A 186 -13.44 -4.82 10.87
C GLY A 186 -12.00 -4.35 10.70
N ARG A 187 -11.12 -5.26 10.31
CA ARG A 187 -9.73 -4.96 9.92
C ARG A 187 -9.65 -4.87 8.40
N PHE A 188 -9.12 -3.76 7.90
CA PHE A 188 -9.02 -3.45 6.47
C PHE A 188 -7.70 -2.74 6.15
N TYR A 189 -7.27 -2.79 4.90
CA TYR A 189 -6.13 -2.01 4.42
C TYR A 189 -6.39 -0.53 4.53
N THR A 190 -5.32 0.23 4.77
CA THR A 190 -5.37 1.69 4.79
C THR A 190 -5.88 2.26 3.45
N ILE A 191 -6.48 3.45 3.51
CA ILE A 191 -6.78 4.25 2.31
C ILE A 191 -5.61 5.16 1.91
N LEU A 192 -4.58 5.22 2.76
CA LEU A 192 -3.35 5.95 2.52
C LEU A 192 -2.49 5.16 1.52
N PHE A 193 -1.76 5.85 0.65
CA PHE A 193 -0.77 5.37 -0.30
C PHE A 193 -1.27 4.73 -1.59
N ASN A 194 -0.38 4.90 -2.57
CA ASN A 194 -0.51 4.27 -3.87
C ASN A 194 -0.12 2.78 -3.85
N GLU A 195 0.83 2.39 -3.01
CA GLU A 195 1.27 1.00 -2.87
C GLU A 195 0.37 0.22 -1.88
N SER A 196 0.43 -1.10 -1.96
CA SER A 196 -0.36 -2.02 -1.12
C SER A 196 0.53 -3.09 -0.50
N ILE A 197 0.08 -3.68 0.61
CA ILE A 197 0.63 -4.92 1.16
C ILE A 197 0.52 -6.05 0.13
N ASP A 198 -0.63 -6.16 -0.54
CA ASP A 198 -0.88 -7.16 -1.57
C ASP A 198 0.05 -6.93 -2.78
N PRO A 199 0.99 -7.83 -3.09
CA PRO A 199 1.93 -7.67 -4.21
C PRO A 199 1.24 -7.61 -5.57
N THR A 200 0.04 -8.18 -5.72
CA THR A 200 -0.72 -8.15 -6.97
C THR A 200 -1.30 -6.77 -7.29
N GLN A 201 -1.31 -5.85 -6.33
CA GLN A 201 -1.73 -4.46 -6.50
C GLN A 201 -0.58 -3.53 -6.88
N ASN A 202 0.66 -3.99 -6.81
CA ASN A 202 1.86 -3.20 -7.06
C ASN A 202 2.48 -3.53 -8.41
N LYS A 203 3.14 -2.54 -9.01
CA LYS A 203 3.82 -2.69 -10.30
C LYS A 203 5.32 -3.02 -10.16
N LEU A 204 5.85 -2.85 -8.97
CA LEU A 204 7.24 -3.09 -8.60
C LEU A 204 7.32 -4.14 -7.50
N VAL A 205 8.47 -4.80 -7.38
CA VAL A 205 8.74 -5.80 -6.35
C VAL A 205 8.86 -5.11 -4.99
N SER A 206 9.81 -4.18 -4.88
CA SER A 206 10.06 -3.47 -3.63
C SER A 206 9.05 -2.35 -3.38
N ARG A 207 8.83 -2.05 -2.11
CA ARG A 207 7.99 -0.93 -1.67
C ARG A 207 8.83 0.33 -1.47
N ALA A 208 8.19 1.48 -1.63
CA ALA A 208 8.77 2.78 -1.29
C ALA A 208 9.02 2.89 0.23
N LEU A 209 10.06 3.60 0.64
CA LEU A 209 10.29 3.93 2.06
C LEU A 209 9.12 4.72 2.64
N THR A 210 8.53 5.60 1.82
CA THR A 210 7.31 6.35 2.17
C THR A 210 6.18 5.42 2.57
N PHE A 211 5.87 4.40 1.76
CA PHE A 211 4.86 3.38 2.10
C PHE A 211 5.22 2.62 3.38
N MET A 212 6.48 2.16 3.50
CA MET A 212 6.90 1.31 4.61
C MET A 212 6.94 2.00 5.96
N ASN A 213 6.92 3.33 5.99
CA ASN A 213 6.97 4.12 7.23
C ASN A 213 5.61 4.71 7.62
N ASN A 214 4.54 4.12 7.16
CA ASN A 214 3.16 4.52 7.38
C ASN A 214 2.26 3.36 7.84
N PRO A 215 0.99 3.63 8.24
CA PRO A 215 0.06 2.58 8.59
C PRO A 215 -0.28 1.69 7.38
N PHE A 216 -0.34 0.38 7.60
CA PHE A 216 -0.75 -0.59 6.57
C PHE A 216 -2.20 -1.00 6.71
N THR A 217 -2.66 -1.16 7.96
CA THR A 217 -3.99 -1.67 8.26
C THR A 217 -4.62 -0.88 9.41
N HIS A 218 -5.95 -0.87 9.42
CA HIS A 218 -6.74 -0.29 10.50
C HIS A 218 -7.80 -1.27 10.94
N THR A 219 -8.15 -1.24 12.22
CA THR A 219 -9.32 -1.92 12.78
C THR A 219 -10.32 -0.88 13.24
N GLY A 220 -11.55 -0.94 12.75
CA GLY A 220 -12.57 0.04 13.08
C GLY A 220 -13.71 0.09 12.08
N VAL A 221 -14.25 1.27 11.90
CA VAL A 221 -15.31 1.60 10.93
C VAL A 221 -14.78 2.65 9.96
N LEU A 222 -14.98 2.41 8.67
CA LEU A 222 -14.66 3.36 7.60
C LEU A 222 -15.86 3.49 6.66
N THR A 223 -16.26 4.73 6.36
CA THR A 223 -17.28 5.03 5.38
C THR A 223 -16.69 5.73 4.17
N ALA A 224 -17.22 5.43 2.96
CA ALA A 224 -17.01 6.22 1.76
C ALA A 224 -18.35 6.71 1.27
N THR A 225 -18.55 8.01 1.31
CA THR A 225 -19.77 8.68 0.86
C THR A 225 -19.52 9.32 -0.50
N LYS A 226 -20.20 8.84 -1.53
CA LYS A 226 -20.21 9.48 -2.84
C LYS A 226 -21.07 10.74 -2.77
N LEU A 227 -20.43 11.93 -2.77
CA LEU A 227 -21.12 13.21 -2.64
C LEU A 227 -21.80 13.60 -3.96
N ASP A 228 -21.07 13.43 -5.05
CA ASP A 228 -21.52 13.59 -6.43
C ASP A 228 -20.75 12.63 -7.35
N ASP A 229 -20.81 12.83 -8.67
CA ASP A 229 -20.20 11.93 -9.64
C ASP A 229 -18.67 11.99 -9.63
N ARG A 230 -18.05 13.02 -9.01
CA ARG A 230 -16.61 13.27 -8.98
C ARG A 230 -16.01 13.22 -7.58
N TRP A 231 -16.78 13.48 -6.53
CA TRP A 231 -16.29 13.61 -5.18
C TRP A 231 -16.74 12.47 -4.28
N THR A 232 -15.78 11.86 -3.60
CA THR A 232 -16.02 10.87 -2.54
C THR A 232 -15.35 11.35 -1.25
N MET A 233 -16.09 11.32 -0.15
CA MET A 233 -15.61 11.66 1.18
C MET A 233 -15.45 10.38 2.01
N TYR A 234 -14.29 10.25 2.66
CA TYR A 234 -13.97 9.14 3.57
C TYR A 234 -14.01 9.63 5.00
N ASN A 235 -14.67 8.87 5.89
CA ASN A 235 -14.70 9.13 7.32
C ASN A 235 -14.68 7.82 8.09
N GLY A 236 -13.79 7.72 9.07
CA GLY A 236 -13.65 6.51 9.86
C GLY A 236 -13.17 6.79 11.28
N LEU A 237 -13.50 5.86 12.16
CA LEU A 237 -12.96 5.75 13.50
C LEU A 237 -12.28 4.40 13.62
N THR A 238 -10.99 4.40 13.97
CA THR A 238 -10.15 3.22 14.04
C THR A 238 -9.45 3.12 15.39
N CYS A 239 -8.90 1.96 15.69
CA CYS A 239 -8.09 1.75 16.88
C CYS A 239 -6.66 2.33 16.77
N GLY A 240 -6.34 3.01 15.67
CA GLY A 240 -5.02 3.57 15.38
C GLY A 240 -4.33 2.89 14.19
N ALA A 241 -3.03 3.16 14.05
CA ALA A 241 -2.17 2.63 13.01
C ALA A 241 -1.67 1.24 13.40
N ASP A 242 -1.99 0.22 12.61
CA ASP A 242 -1.54 -1.16 12.81
C ASP A 242 -1.78 -1.69 14.24
N VAL A 243 -2.93 -1.33 14.81
CA VAL A 243 -3.39 -1.77 16.14
C VAL A 243 -4.72 -2.49 16.00
N PHE A 244 -4.79 -3.70 16.53
CA PHE A 244 -6.04 -4.43 16.69
C PHE A 244 -6.75 -3.97 17.93
N PHE A 245 -7.48 -4.00 18.66
CA PHE A 245 -8.06 -3.39 19.83
C PHE A 245 -7.00 -3.03 20.88
N GLY A 246 -6.73 -1.73 21.04
CA GLY A 246 -5.82 -1.24 22.07
C GLY A 246 -6.43 -1.30 23.49
N PRO A 247 -5.61 -1.59 24.52
CA PRO A 247 -6.09 -1.63 25.91
C PRO A 247 -6.65 -0.31 26.41
N SER A 248 -6.29 0.80 25.79
CA SER A 248 -6.72 2.16 26.18
C SER A 248 -8.12 2.55 25.69
N GLY A 249 -8.73 1.75 24.79
CA GLY A 249 -10.06 2.04 24.25
C GLY A 249 -10.17 3.32 23.41
N LYS A 250 -9.05 3.79 22.86
CA LYS A 250 -8.97 5.08 22.18
C LYS A 250 -9.15 4.92 20.68
N ALA A 251 -9.70 5.94 20.00
CA ALA A 251 -9.99 5.93 18.59
C ALA A 251 -9.16 6.96 17.79
N SER A 252 -8.71 6.65 16.60
CA SER A 252 -8.10 7.57 15.65
C SER A 252 -9.09 7.89 14.54
N TYR A 253 -9.06 9.11 14.05
CA TYR A 253 -9.76 9.47 12.83
C TYR A 253 -8.95 9.02 11.62
N LEU A 254 -9.61 8.40 10.64
CA LEU A 254 -9.08 8.09 9.33
C LEU A 254 -10.05 8.64 8.29
N GLY A 255 -9.60 9.51 7.38
CA GLY A 255 -10.51 10.07 6.40
C GLY A 255 -9.86 10.95 5.36
N GLY A 256 -10.69 11.60 4.56
CA GLY A 256 -10.23 12.49 3.50
C GLY A 256 -11.22 12.68 2.38
N LEU A 257 -10.75 13.25 1.29
CA LEU A 257 -11.51 13.55 0.09
C LEU A 257 -10.77 13.02 -1.14
N LYS A 258 -11.51 12.39 -2.05
CA LYS A 258 -11.05 12.01 -3.39
C LYS A 258 -11.86 12.75 -4.42
N TRP A 259 -11.19 13.35 -5.39
CA TRP A 259 -11.77 13.86 -6.62
C TRP A 259 -11.34 13.00 -7.79
N GLU A 260 -12.24 12.77 -8.76
CA GLU A 260 -12.01 12.00 -9.97
C GLU A 260 -12.57 12.72 -11.18
N SER A 261 -11.83 12.73 -12.31
CA SER A 261 -12.32 13.28 -13.57
C SER A 261 -13.44 12.42 -14.16
N GLU A 262 -14.26 12.98 -15.04
CA GLU A 262 -15.39 12.27 -15.67
C GLU A 262 -14.97 11.03 -16.47
N ASP A 263 -13.77 11.08 -17.06
CA ASP A 263 -13.17 9.97 -17.83
C ASP A 263 -12.39 8.97 -16.94
N ALA A 264 -12.42 9.18 -15.61
CA ALA A 264 -11.62 8.45 -14.62
C ALA A 264 -10.10 8.43 -14.91
N GLY A 265 -9.64 9.26 -15.84
CA GLY A 265 -8.23 9.33 -16.25
C GLY A 265 -7.34 10.09 -15.24
N THR A 266 -7.95 10.91 -14.38
CA THR A 266 -7.24 11.69 -13.37
C THR A 266 -7.96 11.61 -12.04
N ASN A 267 -7.20 11.35 -10.97
CA ASN A 267 -7.73 11.51 -9.62
C ASN A 267 -6.73 12.21 -8.71
N PHE A 268 -7.28 12.91 -7.74
CA PHE A 268 -6.57 13.60 -6.68
C PHE A 268 -7.21 13.25 -5.35
N SER A 269 -6.39 12.88 -4.37
CA SER A 269 -6.88 12.55 -3.04
C SER A 269 -6.06 13.27 -1.97
N PHE A 270 -6.74 13.72 -0.94
CA PHE A 270 -6.14 14.12 0.31
C PHE A 270 -6.66 13.19 1.40
N TYR A 271 -5.76 12.50 2.06
CA TYR A 271 -6.09 11.59 3.15
C TYR A 271 -5.34 11.95 4.42
N THR A 272 -5.90 11.60 5.55
CA THR A 272 -5.28 11.84 6.85
C THR A 272 -5.67 10.76 7.85
N GLN A 273 -4.73 10.43 8.72
CA GLN A 273 -4.97 9.79 10.00
C GLN A 273 -4.62 10.78 11.10
N LEU A 274 -5.51 10.97 12.08
CA LEU A 274 -5.30 11.81 13.24
C LEU A 274 -5.53 10.98 14.50
N THR A 275 -4.53 10.95 15.36
CA THR A 275 -4.60 10.20 16.61
C THR A 275 -4.93 11.15 17.76
N ASP A 276 -5.89 10.80 18.62
CA ASP A 276 -6.22 11.58 19.81
C ASP A 276 -4.97 11.71 20.71
N PRO A 277 -4.51 12.92 21.08
CA PRO A 277 -3.35 13.11 21.92
C PRO A 277 -3.53 12.55 23.35
N SER A 278 -4.74 12.26 23.79
CA SER A 278 -5.00 11.47 25.00
C SER A 278 -4.73 9.97 24.79
N PHE A 279 -4.39 9.57 23.55
CA PHE A 279 -3.95 8.24 23.21
C PHE A 279 -2.52 8.02 23.67
N ASN A 280 -2.40 7.48 24.82
CA ASN A 280 -1.19 6.79 25.20
C ASN A 280 -1.16 5.50 24.36
N SER A 281 -0.27 5.39 23.40
CA SER A 281 -0.12 4.11 22.68
C SER A 281 0.00 3.02 23.74
N SER A 282 -0.66 1.90 23.54
CA SER A 282 -0.61 0.75 24.45
C SER A 282 0.82 0.26 24.76
N GLN A 283 1.79 0.85 24.09
CA GLN A 283 3.23 0.60 24.24
C GLN A 283 4.00 1.72 24.93
N GLY A 284 3.33 2.79 25.38
CA GLY A 284 3.95 3.86 26.18
C GLY A 284 4.99 4.72 25.44
N THR A 285 4.96 4.72 24.09
CA THR A 285 6.08 5.20 23.28
C THR A 285 5.83 6.54 22.58
N ALA A 286 4.57 6.89 22.35
CA ALA A 286 4.18 8.13 21.69
C ALA A 286 2.72 8.47 22.01
N ASP A 287 2.38 9.75 22.01
CA ASP A 287 1.00 10.20 22.25
C ASP A 287 0.16 10.23 20.97
N THR A 288 0.79 10.43 19.81
CA THR A 288 0.12 10.53 18.52
C THR A 288 0.93 9.84 17.43
N PHE A 289 0.25 9.43 16.37
CA PHE A 289 0.86 9.09 15.09
C PHE A 289 -0.05 9.66 14.00
N ASP A 290 0.29 10.83 13.52
CA ASP A 290 -0.50 11.58 12.55
C ASP A 290 0.12 11.50 11.16
N VAL A 291 -0.75 11.36 10.15
CA VAL A 291 -0.37 11.24 8.73
C VAL A 291 -1.21 12.20 7.91
N PHE A 292 -0.56 12.91 7.02
CA PHE A 292 -1.18 13.73 5.98
C PHE A 292 -0.60 13.31 4.63
N GLU A 293 -1.47 13.05 3.67
CA GLU A 293 -1.08 12.54 2.37
C GLU A 293 -1.84 13.20 1.24
N ILE A 294 -1.12 13.45 0.17
CA ILE A 294 -1.65 13.89 -1.11
C ILE A 294 -1.26 12.86 -2.17
N LEU A 295 -2.26 12.29 -2.82
CA LEU A 295 -2.10 11.32 -3.88
C LEU A 295 -2.66 11.86 -5.19
N PHE A 296 -1.87 11.81 -6.25
CA PHE A 296 -2.25 12.22 -7.59
C PHE A 296 -1.99 11.08 -8.58
N ASN A 297 -3.00 10.70 -9.35
CA ASN A 297 -2.88 9.72 -10.42
C ASN A 297 -3.38 10.33 -11.72
N HIS A 298 -2.65 10.10 -12.81
CA HIS A 298 -3.00 10.61 -14.13
C HIS A 298 -2.66 9.60 -15.24
N LYS A 299 -3.67 9.25 -16.02
CA LYS A 299 -3.50 8.51 -17.27
C LYS A 299 -3.14 9.50 -18.37
N ILE A 300 -1.86 9.60 -18.72
CA ILE A 300 -1.37 10.52 -19.76
C ILE A 300 -1.94 10.11 -21.13
N ASN A 301 -1.97 8.80 -21.39
CA ASN A 301 -2.60 8.19 -22.56
C ASN A 301 -2.73 6.67 -22.32
N ASP A 302 -3.12 5.89 -23.33
CA ASP A 302 -3.34 4.45 -23.18
C ASP A 302 -2.10 3.65 -22.79
N LYS A 303 -0.90 4.19 -23.03
CA LYS A 303 0.37 3.53 -22.69
C LYS A 303 1.04 4.10 -21.47
N TRP A 304 0.86 5.38 -21.15
CA TRP A 304 1.57 6.06 -20.09
C TRP A 304 0.65 6.47 -18.96
N SER A 305 1.06 6.17 -17.75
CA SER A 305 0.42 6.67 -16.53
C SER A 305 1.47 7.21 -15.55
N PHE A 306 1.09 8.24 -14.83
CA PHE A 306 1.89 8.90 -13.82
C PHE A 306 1.16 8.86 -12.47
N THR A 307 1.91 8.60 -11.40
CA THR A 307 1.42 8.69 -10.02
C THR A 307 2.42 9.50 -9.20
N SER A 308 1.93 10.39 -8.38
CA SER A 308 2.70 11.12 -7.36
C SER A 308 2.05 10.94 -6.01
N ASP A 309 2.86 10.62 -5.03
CA ASP A 309 2.46 10.38 -3.65
C ASP A 309 3.34 11.21 -2.73
N THR A 310 2.74 12.06 -1.91
CA THR A 310 3.44 12.98 -1.00
C THR A 310 2.86 12.83 0.38
N MET A 311 3.72 12.53 1.35
CA MET A 311 3.34 12.25 2.72
C MET A 311 4.14 13.09 3.70
N TYR A 312 3.46 13.55 4.75
CA TYR A 312 4.03 14.08 5.97
C TYR A 312 3.44 13.35 7.16
N SER A 313 4.31 12.87 8.06
CA SER A 313 3.90 12.18 9.28
C SER A 313 4.71 12.63 10.48
N PHE A 314 4.11 12.56 11.65
CA PHE A 314 4.81 12.85 12.89
C PHE A 314 4.27 12.03 14.07
N ILE A 315 5.11 11.96 15.10
CA ILE A 315 4.82 11.35 16.39
C ILE A 315 5.14 12.38 17.49
N ASN A 316 4.20 12.58 18.40
CA ASN A 316 4.42 13.38 19.60
C ASN A 316 4.94 12.51 20.77
N ASN A 317 5.74 13.12 21.64
CA ASN A 317 6.26 12.49 22.88
C ASN A 317 6.88 11.11 22.64
N TYR A 318 7.52 10.92 21.50
CA TYR A 318 8.26 9.69 21.24
C TYR A 318 9.36 9.51 22.29
N ASN A 319 9.47 8.30 22.85
CA ASN A 319 10.49 7.95 23.81
C ASN A 319 11.20 6.65 23.41
N SER A 320 12.41 6.77 22.88
CA SER A 320 13.19 5.64 22.38
C SER A 320 13.59 4.63 23.47
N ALA A 321 13.59 5.01 24.72
CA ALA A 321 13.94 4.10 25.84
C ALA A 321 12.86 3.04 26.10
N VAL A 322 11.61 3.33 25.71
CA VAL A 322 10.44 2.43 25.87
C VAL A 322 9.79 2.08 24.53
N ALA A 323 10.24 2.70 23.44
CA ALA A 323 9.71 2.45 22.11
C ALA A 323 10.01 1.04 21.64
N LYS A 324 8.98 0.24 21.56
CA LYS A 324 8.98 -0.92 20.71
C LYS A 324 8.38 -0.45 19.37
N ILE A 325 9.22 -0.08 18.40
CA ILE A 325 8.73 0.12 17.04
C ILE A 325 8.47 -1.28 16.51
N PRO A 326 7.19 -1.68 16.31
CA PRO A 326 6.88 -3.09 16.01
C PRO A 326 7.52 -3.56 14.70
N LEU A 327 7.67 -2.66 13.72
CA LEU A 327 7.98 -3.08 12.37
C LEU A 327 9.45 -3.40 12.09
N VAL A 328 10.40 -2.66 12.61
CA VAL A 328 11.79 -2.79 12.18
C VAL A 328 12.71 -3.21 13.30
N SER A 329 12.47 -2.75 14.52
CA SER A 329 13.37 -3.00 15.64
C SER A 329 13.32 -4.43 16.18
N ASN A 330 12.20 -5.13 16.05
CA ASN A 330 12.08 -6.53 16.50
C ASN A 330 12.66 -7.52 15.50
N ILE A 331 12.69 -7.16 14.21
CA ILE A 331 13.16 -8.03 13.13
C ILE A 331 14.68 -7.89 12.95
N VAL A 332 15.22 -6.76 13.38
CA VAL A 332 16.56 -6.38 13.00
C VAL A 332 17.35 -5.88 14.18
N ASN A 333 18.24 -6.71 14.66
CA ASN A 333 19.26 -6.38 15.66
C ASN A 333 20.31 -5.35 15.15
N GLY A 334 19.91 -4.31 14.39
CA GLY A 334 20.86 -3.41 13.76
C GLY A 334 20.45 -1.93 13.75
N ASN A 335 19.25 -1.65 13.37
CA ASN A 335 18.77 -0.26 13.27
C ASN A 335 17.90 0.05 14.47
N GLN A 336 18.51 0.47 15.56
CA GLN A 336 17.78 0.97 16.71
C GLN A 336 17.53 2.48 16.49
N PRO A 337 16.34 3.00 16.84
CA PRO A 337 16.14 4.44 16.91
C PRO A 337 17.22 5.09 17.76
N PRO A 338 17.50 6.38 17.57
CA PRO A 338 18.52 7.07 18.32
C PRO A 338 18.35 6.80 19.81
N LYS A 339 19.38 6.27 20.46
CA LYS A 339 19.35 5.96 21.90
C LYS A 339 19.07 7.25 22.67
N ASN A 340 18.10 7.19 23.58
CA ASN A 340 17.70 8.30 24.45
C ASN A 340 17.04 9.49 23.75
N TYR A 341 16.46 9.31 22.54
CA TYR A 341 15.64 10.35 21.95
C TYR A 341 14.27 10.41 22.65
N GLN A 342 13.89 11.61 23.06
CA GLN A 342 12.57 11.91 23.60
C GLN A 342 12.09 13.24 23.01
N GLY A 343 10.89 13.25 22.47
CA GLY A 343 10.31 14.45 21.91
C GLY A 343 9.46 14.20 20.68
N TRP A 344 9.33 15.22 19.87
CA TRP A 344 8.60 15.20 18.62
C TRP A 344 9.49 14.69 17.49
N ALA A 345 9.01 13.70 16.75
CA ALA A 345 9.71 13.15 15.60
C ALA A 345 8.82 13.21 14.37
N ASN A 346 9.42 13.49 13.21
CA ASN A 346 8.70 13.59 11.97
C ASN A 346 9.47 13.00 10.81
N TRP A 347 8.71 12.59 9.78
CA TRP A 347 9.26 12.13 8.51
C TRP A 347 8.33 12.53 7.37
N TYR A 348 8.89 12.64 6.19
CA TYR A 348 8.15 12.96 4.98
C TYR A 348 8.74 12.26 3.77
N GLY A 349 7.87 11.96 2.82
CA GLY A 349 8.20 11.30 1.58
C GLY A 349 7.56 11.95 0.38
N PHE A 350 8.24 11.84 -0.75
CA PHE A 350 7.76 12.24 -2.05
C PHE A 350 8.16 11.18 -3.07
N VAL A 351 7.17 10.49 -3.61
CA VAL A 351 7.36 9.35 -4.52
C VAL A 351 6.67 9.62 -5.83
N ASN A 352 7.36 9.35 -6.93
CA ASN A 352 6.80 9.46 -8.28
C ASN A 352 6.99 8.16 -9.04
N TYR A 353 5.94 7.77 -9.74
CA TYR A 353 5.91 6.58 -10.59
C TYR A 353 5.57 6.97 -12.01
N LEU A 354 6.36 6.49 -12.96
CA LEU A 354 6.04 6.57 -14.38
C LEU A 354 5.95 5.16 -14.93
N THR A 355 4.77 4.77 -15.40
CA THR A 355 4.53 3.45 -15.96
C THR A 355 4.29 3.53 -17.45
N TYR A 356 4.91 2.62 -18.18
CA TYR A 356 4.72 2.42 -19.62
C TYR A 356 4.21 1.01 -19.90
N ASN A 357 3.04 0.90 -20.48
CA ASN A 357 2.47 -0.35 -20.95
C ASN A 357 3.03 -0.63 -22.36
N VAL A 358 4.00 -1.56 -22.42
CA VAL A 358 4.62 -1.99 -23.70
C VAL A 358 3.60 -2.78 -24.52
N THR A 359 2.93 -3.72 -23.84
CA THR A 359 1.81 -4.52 -24.36
C THR A 359 0.79 -4.73 -23.24
N ASP A 360 -0.32 -5.39 -23.48
CA ASP A 360 -1.31 -5.76 -22.46
C ASP A 360 -0.72 -6.69 -21.38
N LYS A 361 0.36 -7.41 -21.68
CA LYS A 361 1.02 -8.38 -20.79
C LYS A 361 2.32 -7.86 -20.18
N LEU A 362 2.92 -6.83 -20.77
CA LEU A 362 4.22 -6.30 -20.34
C LEU A 362 4.13 -4.81 -20.07
N SER A 363 4.46 -4.43 -18.85
CA SER A 363 4.65 -3.03 -18.44
C SER A 363 6.02 -2.83 -17.82
N THR A 364 6.50 -1.59 -17.86
CA THR A 364 7.70 -1.15 -17.13
C THR A 364 7.36 0.06 -16.29
N THR A 365 7.95 0.14 -15.10
CA THR A 365 7.71 1.22 -14.14
C THR A 365 9.01 1.75 -13.60
N SER A 366 9.17 3.07 -13.66
CA SER A 366 10.23 3.80 -12.97
C SER A 366 9.65 4.44 -11.72
N ARG A 367 10.37 4.34 -10.58
CA ARG A 367 10.04 5.04 -9.33
C ARG A 367 11.23 5.87 -8.89
N VAL A 368 10.95 7.13 -8.54
CA VAL A 368 11.90 8.04 -7.91
C VAL A 368 11.30 8.48 -6.58
N GLU A 369 12.06 8.31 -5.50
CA GLU A 369 11.62 8.64 -4.16
C GLU A 369 12.63 9.52 -3.44
N PHE A 370 12.12 10.48 -2.68
CA PHE A 370 12.83 11.26 -1.68
C PHE A 370 12.13 11.05 -0.34
N PHE A 371 12.84 10.47 0.63
CA PHE A 371 12.30 10.20 1.96
C PHE A 371 13.25 10.76 3.02
N THR A 372 12.73 11.42 4.04
CA THR A 372 13.51 11.96 5.14
C THR A 372 12.90 11.51 6.46
N ASP A 373 13.74 10.93 7.32
CA ASP A 373 13.46 10.61 8.71
C ASP A 373 14.33 11.56 9.56
N THR A 374 13.72 12.67 10.02
CA THR A 374 14.50 13.80 10.58
C THR A 374 15.24 13.43 11.85
N GLU A 375 14.66 12.60 12.70
CA GLU A 375 15.22 12.15 13.97
C GLU A 375 15.71 10.70 13.92
N GLY A 376 15.57 10.00 12.78
CA GLY A 376 15.98 8.62 12.63
C GLY A 376 15.12 7.61 13.40
N VAL A 377 13.90 7.97 13.76
CA VAL A 377 13.03 7.12 14.60
C VAL A 377 12.35 6.00 13.81
N ARG A 378 12.28 6.11 12.49
CA ARG A 378 11.66 5.12 11.60
C ARG A 378 12.67 4.19 10.98
N THR A 379 13.78 4.73 10.49
CA THR A 379 14.82 4.00 9.76
C THR A 379 16.05 3.67 10.61
N GLY A 380 16.19 4.30 11.76
CA GLY A 380 17.39 4.24 12.60
C GLY A 380 18.47 5.26 12.23
N TYR A 381 18.30 6.01 11.12
CA TYR A 381 19.28 6.96 10.61
C TYR A 381 18.62 8.24 10.12
N THR A 382 19.24 9.36 10.44
CA THR A 382 18.86 10.67 9.89
C THR A 382 19.39 10.85 8.47
N GLY A 383 18.78 11.75 7.72
CA GLY A 383 19.23 12.14 6.38
C GLY A 383 18.16 11.97 5.32
N LEU A 384 18.47 12.47 4.13
CA LEU A 384 17.64 12.32 2.96
C LEU A 384 17.98 11.01 2.24
N TYR A 385 17.04 10.11 2.16
CA TYR A 385 17.09 8.94 1.30
C TYR A 385 16.61 9.32 -0.10
N THR A 386 17.42 9.01 -1.10
CA THR A 386 17.05 9.08 -2.51
C THR A 386 17.03 7.68 -3.07
N THR A 387 15.89 7.26 -3.60
CA THR A 387 15.69 5.93 -4.16
C THR A 387 15.36 6.02 -5.64
N LEU A 388 16.06 5.25 -6.46
CA LEU A 388 15.79 5.07 -7.87
C LEU A 388 15.47 3.61 -8.13
N THR A 389 14.31 3.33 -8.71
CA THR A 389 13.85 1.95 -8.99
C THR A 389 13.37 1.85 -10.42
N GLN A 390 13.77 0.78 -11.11
CA GLN A 390 13.31 0.44 -12.43
C GLN A 390 12.92 -1.04 -12.47
N GLY A 391 11.65 -1.32 -12.78
CA GLY A 391 11.15 -2.68 -12.87
C GLY A 391 10.30 -2.93 -14.09
N ALA A 392 10.01 -4.19 -14.33
CA ALA A 392 9.07 -4.63 -15.34
C ALA A 392 8.11 -5.67 -14.73
N THR A 393 6.88 -5.71 -15.22
CA THR A 393 5.89 -6.74 -14.87
C THR A 393 5.47 -7.46 -16.13
N TYR A 394 5.75 -8.76 -16.19
CA TYR A 394 5.32 -9.62 -17.28
C TYR A 394 4.26 -10.60 -16.78
N LYS A 395 3.06 -10.54 -17.37
CA LYS A 395 1.89 -11.35 -17.03
C LYS A 395 1.70 -12.45 -18.04
N MET A 396 1.61 -13.69 -17.58
CA MET A 396 1.48 -14.90 -18.40
C MET A 396 0.24 -15.70 -17.99
N TYR A 397 -0.18 -16.62 -18.89
CA TYR A 397 -1.28 -17.56 -18.64
C TYR A 397 -2.54 -16.87 -18.09
N ASP A 398 -3.06 -15.90 -18.86
CA ASP A 398 -4.23 -15.10 -18.45
C ASP A 398 -4.06 -14.46 -17.07
N GLU A 399 -2.90 -13.87 -16.83
CA GLU A 399 -2.50 -13.23 -15.56
C GLU A 399 -2.40 -14.17 -14.35
N GLN A 400 -2.35 -15.47 -14.55
CA GLN A 400 -2.15 -16.41 -13.44
C GLN A 400 -0.71 -16.46 -12.94
N LEU A 401 0.25 -16.11 -13.79
CA LEU A 401 1.67 -16.08 -13.43
C LEU A 401 2.28 -14.74 -13.82
N TRP A 402 2.84 -14.04 -12.83
CA TRP A 402 3.59 -12.81 -13.04
C TRP A 402 5.05 -13.03 -12.73
N VAL A 403 5.93 -12.39 -13.51
CA VAL A 403 7.36 -12.34 -13.26
C VAL A 403 7.79 -10.89 -13.29
N ARG A 404 8.44 -10.42 -12.19
CA ARG A 404 8.80 -9.02 -12.04
C ARG A 404 10.28 -8.87 -11.68
N PRO A 405 11.17 -8.60 -12.65
CA PRO A 405 12.54 -8.17 -12.38
C PRO A 405 12.56 -6.68 -12.01
N GLU A 406 13.44 -6.31 -11.06
CA GLU A 406 13.59 -4.95 -10.57
C GLU A 406 15.05 -4.65 -10.21
N PHE A 407 15.51 -3.46 -10.61
CA PHE A 407 16.74 -2.85 -10.12
C PHE A 407 16.39 -1.69 -9.21
N ARG A 408 17.07 -1.58 -8.07
CA ARG A 408 16.89 -0.49 -7.12
C ARG A 408 18.23 -0.02 -6.58
N TYR A 409 18.36 1.30 -6.48
CA TYR A 409 19.47 1.97 -5.81
C TYR A 409 18.94 2.94 -4.78
N ASP A 410 19.40 2.79 -3.54
CA ASP A 410 19.11 3.66 -2.42
C ASP A 410 20.37 4.38 -1.97
N ASN A 411 20.24 5.66 -1.60
CA ASN A 411 21.32 6.46 -1.04
C ASN A 411 20.83 7.32 0.10
N ASN A 412 21.52 7.30 1.24
CA ASN A 412 21.30 8.27 2.31
C ASN A 412 22.37 9.37 2.22
N SER A 413 21.95 10.64 2.21
CA SER A 413 22.83 11.79 1.97
C SER A 413 23.82 12.08 3.11
N ILE A 414 23.53 11.63 4.32
CA ILE A 414 24.28 11.97 5.54
C ILE A 414 24.84 10.71 6.21
N SER A 415 23.95 9.74 6.44
CA SER A 415 24.26 8.58 7.28
C SER A 415 24.69 7.37 6.47
N LYS A 416 25.60 6.58 7.02
CA LYS A 416 25.95 5.25 6.50
C LYS A 416 24.85 4.26 6.93
N ALA A 417 23.68 4.36 6.30
CA ALA A 417 22.48 3.64 6.68
C ALA A 417 22.46 2.17 6.25
N TYR A 418 23.44 1.74 5.45
CA TYR A 418 23.53 0.38 4.89
C TYR A 418 24.82 -0.31 5.32
N ASN A 419 24.78 -1.64 5.28
CA ASN A 419 25.95 -2.47 5.60
C ASN A 419 26.28 -3.36 4.39
N ASN A 420 27.24 -2.92 3.59
CA ASN A 420 27.69 -3.64 2.40
C ASN A 420 28.90 -4.51 2.76
N ASP A 421 28.72 -5.83 2.76
CA ASP A 421 29.76 -6.82 3.11
C ASP A 421 30.51 -6.51 4.43
N GLY A 422 29.75 -6.12 5.46
CA GLY A 422 30.30 -5.74 6.76
C GLY A 422 30.85 -4.31 6.82
N THR A 423 30.77 -3.53 5.73
CA THR A 423 31.23 -2.15 5.67
C THR A 423 30.07 -1.17 5.67
N PRO A 424 30.00 -0.21 6.62
CA PRO A 424 28.98 0.83 6.61
C PRO A 424 29.04 1.68 5.33
N SER A 425 27.90 1.82 4.66
CA SER A 425 27.76 2.47 3.36
C SER A 425 26.59 3.48 3.35
N ASN A 426 26.74 4.52 2.54
CA ASN A 426 25.63 5.44 2.25
C ASN A 426 24.66 4.90 1.20
N GLY A 427 25.08 3.95 0.39
CA GLY A 427 24.32 3.40 -0.72
C GLY A 427 24.09 1.91 -0.63
N LEU A 428 22.95 1.47 -1.17
CA LEU A 428 22.55 0.07 -1.33
C LEU A 428 22.13 -0.13 -2.79
N PHE A 429 22.61 -1.19 -3.43
CA PHE A 429 22.11 -1.64 -4.72
C PHE A 429 21.49 -3.01 -4.59
N THR A 430 20.29 -3.19 -5.14
CA THR A 430 19.57 -4.46 -5.19
C THR A 430 19.10 -4.78 -6.60
N PHE A 431 19.11 -6.08 -6.91
CA PHE A 431 18.37 -6.67 -8.03
C PHE A 431 17.41 -7.69 -7.45
N ALA A 432 16.13 -7.44 -7.59
CA ALA A 432 15.08 -8.34 -7.14
C ALA A 432 14.39 -9.00 -8.34
N ILE A 433 13.93 -10.22 -8.13
CA ILE A 433 12.98 -10.89 -9.02
C ILE A 433 11.95 -11.61 -8.17
N ASP A 434 10.67 -11.35 -8.43
CA ASP A 434 9.62 -12.15 -7.85
C ASP A 434 8.82 -12.92 -8.90
N VAL A 435 8.15 -13.95 -8.42
CA VAL A 435 7.21 -14.77 -9.17
C VAL A 435 5.92 -14.87 -8.37
N ILE A 436 4.84 -14.33 -8.92
CA ILE A 436 3.52 -14.38 -8.31
C ILE A 436 2.66 -15.39 -9.06
N LEU A 437 2.25 -16.45 -8.37
CA LEU A 437 1.26 -17.39 -8.84
C LEU A 437 -0.10 -17.03 -8.27
N ARG A 438 -1.08 -16.72 -9.13
CA ARG A 438 -2.46 -16.38 -8.74
C ARG A 438 -3.39 -17.57 -8.99
N TYR A 439 -4.22 -17.91 -8.04
CA TYR A 439 -5.09 -19.09 -8.10
C TYR A 439 -6.50 -18.85 -7.54
#